data_5cfbd5312a400a72cf29c079187dca33
#
_entry.id   5cfbd5312a400a72cf29c079187dca33
#
_cell.length_a   1.000
_cell.length_b   1.000
_cell.length_c   1.000
_cell.angle_alpha   90.00
_cell.angle_beta   90.00
_cell.angle_gamma   90.00
#
_symmetry.space_group_name_H-M   'P 1'
#
loop_
_entity.id
_entity.type
_entity.pdbx_description
1 polymer ?
#
loop_
_entity_poly.entity_id
_entity_poly.type
_entity_poly.pdbx_seq_one_letter_code
_entity_poly.pdbx_strand_id
1 'polypeptide(L)'
;DLHRVDRRQRQMCIRDRLKKMAKQQTIKKPVSCSGIGLHTGALSKIIIKSAPSNHGIKFKRIDLKDAPIIDASVSNVVDVTRGTTIGSQGAEVHTIEHLLAAIHGLNIDNLLIEIDNLEVPILDGSAKGYVDSFIKSGIKDQDEHRLELVIDETITYSNPKSGVDIHIVPSDKFRITFMMDYKHQSLGTQYTSYYSIREEFINNVAPARTFCLLSEVNNLLDCDLIKGGSL
;
A
#
# COMPACT_ATOMS: atom_id res chain seq x y z
N ASP A 1 -8.46 11.81 42.48
CA ASP A 1 -7.70 10.52 42.36
C ASP A 1 -8.30 9.49 41.39
N LEU A 2 -9.48 9.71 40.89
CA LEU A 2 -10.12 8.87 39.84
C LEU A 2 -9.33 8.87 38.52
N HIS A 3 -8.67 9.98 38.16
CA HIS A 3 -7.85 10.08 36.94
C HIS A 3 -6.57 9.24 36.97
N ARG A 4 -6.07 8.87 38.16
CA ARG A 4 -4.82 8.09 38.31
C ARG A 4 -5.05 6.58 38.19
N VAL A 5 -6.26 6.13 38.57
CA VAL A 5 -6.68 4.72 38.43
C VAL A 5 -6.99 4.40 36.97
N ASP A 6 -7.63 5.33 36.27
CA ASP A 6 -7.99 5.17 34.86
C ASP A 6 -6.76 5.09 33.93
N ARG A 7 -5.70 5.88 34.20
CA ARG A 7 -4.42 5.76 33.48
C ARG A 7 -3.72 4.42 33.70
N ARG A 8 -3.74 3.88 34.92
CA ARG A 8 -3.12 2.58 35.22
C ARG A 8 -3.91 1.42 34.60
N GLN A 9 -5.22 1.48 34.58
CA GLN A 9 -6.06 0.49 33.90
C GLN A 9 -5.88 0.56 32.38
N ARG A 10 -5.82 1.74 31.78
CA ARG A 10 -5.51 1.89 30.34
C ARG A 10 -4.12 1.37 29.99
N GLN A 11 -3.11 1.63 30.82
CA GLN A 11 -1.75 1.10 30.60
C GLN A 11 -1.67 -0.42 30.82
N MET A 12 -2.46 -1.00 31.75
CA MET A 12 -2.55 -2.46 31.93
C MET A 12 -3.25 -3.13 30.75
N CYS A 13 -4.33 -2.56 30.21
CA CYS A 13 -5.00 -3.08 29.02
C CYS A 13 -4.12 -3.03 27.78
N ILE A 14 -3.28 -1.99 27.64
CA ILE A 14 -2.30 -1.88 26.54
C ILE A 14 -1.20 -2.93 26.69
N ARG A 15 -0.65 -3.14 27.90
CA ARG A 15 0.39 -4.15 28.15
C ARG A 15 -0.10 -5.58 27.93
N ASP A 16 -1.33 -5.90 28.28
CA ASP A 16 -1.88 -7.25 28.07
C ASP A 16 -2.26 -7.51 26.61
N ARG A 17 -2.60 -6.49 25.83
CA ARG A 17 -2.75 -6.58 24.36
C ARG A 17 -1.44 -6.75 23.62
N LEU A 18 -0.34 -6.19 24.12
CA LEU A 18 1.01 -6.35 23.56
C LEU A 18 1.54 -7.80 23.63
N LYS A 19 0.95 -8.65 24.47
CA LYS A 19 1.39 -10.06 24.67
C LYS A 19 1.09 -11.01 23.50
N LYS A 20 0.35 -10.57 22.45
CA LYS A 20 0.01 -11.40 21.27
C LYS A 20 0.33 -10.72 19.93
N MET A 21 1.21 -9.74 19.90
CA MET A 21 1.56 -9.09 18.63
C MET A 21 2.40 -10.04 17.77
N ALA A 22 2.04 -10.13 16.49
CA ALA A 22 2.80 -10.89 15.51
C ALA A 22 4.21 -10.35 15.36
N LYS A 23 5.17 -11.21 15.02
CA LYS A 23 6.52 -10.78 14.67
C LYS A 23 6.52 -10.01 13.37
N GLN A 24 7.45 -9.07 13.25
CA GLN A 24 7.74 -8.40 11.98
C GLN A 24 8.23 -9.42 10.96
N GLN A 25 7.98 -9.15 9.69
CA GLN A 25 8.34 -10.05 8.59
C GLN A 25 9.12 -9.31 7.49
N THR A 26 10.01 -10.07 6.83
CA THR A 26 10.71 -9.65 5.62
C THR A 26 10.87 -10.83 4.65
N ILE A 27 11.37 -10.60 3.45
CA ILE A 27 11.61 -11.65 2.46
C ILE A 27 12.91 -12.42 2.73
N LYS A 28 12.96 -13.69 2.29
CA LYS A 28 14.17 -14.54 2.43
C LYS A 28 15.20 -14.27 1.34
N LYS A 29 14.75 -14.07 0.10
CA LYS A 29 15.61 -13.84 -1.07
C LYS A 29 15.19 -12.55 -1.78
N PRO A 30 16.13 -11.82 -2.38
CA PRO A 30 15.78 -10.67 -3.20
C PRO A 30 14.82 -11.03 -4.33
N VAL A 31 13.94 -10.09 -4.67
CA VAL A 31 12.99 -10.17 -5.78
C VAL A 31 13.36 -9.10 -6.80
N SER A 32 13.31 -9.43 -8.09
CA SER A 32 13.46 -8.45 -9.18
C SER A 32 12.21 -8.49 -10.04
N CYS A 33 11.61 -7.31 -10.25
CA CYS A 33 10.49 -7.11 -11.17
C CYS A 33 10.86 -6.00 -12.15
N SER A 34 10.44 -6.16 -13.40
CA SER A 34 10.59 -5.12 -14.42
C SER A 34 9.34 -5.05 -15.28
N GLY A 35 9.03 -3.89 -15.77
CA GLY A 35 7.87 -3.63 -16.58
C GLY A 35 7.73 -2.15 -16.90
N ILE A 36 6.64 -1.78 -17.52
CA ILE A 36 6.33 -0.41 -17.91
C ILE A 36 5.61 0.29 -16.77
N GLY A 37 5.93 1.56 -16.50
CA GLY A 37 5.14 2.43 -15.64
C GLY A 37 3.80 2.76 -16.27
N LEU A 38 2.72 2.78 -15.49
CA LEU A 38 1.37 3.04 -16.00
C LEU A 38 1.24 4.41 -16.64
N HIS A 39 1.72 5.44 -15.96
CA HIS A 39 1.55 6.83 -16.40
C HIS A 39 2.66 7.27 -17.32
N THR A 40 3.90 6.94 -17.01
CA THR A 40 5.08 7.37 -17.78
C THR A 40 5.25 6.59 -19.07
N GLY A 41 4.79 5.34 -19.14
CA GLY A 41 5.09 4.42 -20.25
C GLY A 41 6.56 3.99 -20.32
N ALA A 42 7.37 4.42 -19.37
CA ALA A 42 8.80 4.13 -19.34
C ALA A 42 9.08 2.76 -18.73
N LEU A 43 10.11 2.08 -19.26
CA LEU A 43 10.59 0.83 -18.66
C LEU A 43 11.23 1.13 -17.29
N SER A 44 10.82 0.39 -16.29
CA SER A 44 11.34 0.48 -14.93
C SER A 44 11.64 -0.90 -14.37
N LYS A 45 12.67 -0.96 -13.55
CA LYS A 45 13.06 -2.17 -12.82
C LYS A 45 13.18 -1.86 -11.35
N ILE A 46 12.62 -2.75 -10.54
CA ILE A 46 12.79 -2.72 -9.09
C ILE A 46 13.53 -3.96 -8.61
N ILE A 47 14.36 -3.77 -7.59
CA ILE A 47 15.03 -4.85 -6.84
C ILE A 47 14.60 -4.70 -5.39
N ILE A 48 13.83 -5.66 -4.90
CA ILE A 48 13.31 -5.67 -3.55
C ILE A 48 14.20 -6.55 -2.69
N LYS A 49 14.72 -5.99 -1.61
CA LYS A 49 15.66 -6.65 -0.69
C LYS A 49 15.07 -6.73 0.71
N SER A 50 15.45 -7.77 1.45
CA SER A 50 15.16 -7.82 2.89
C SER A 50 15.83 -6.65 3.61
N ALA A 51 15.17 -6.16 4.65
CA ALA A 51 15.70 -5.13 5.51
C ALA A 51 15.64 -5.56 7.00
N PRO A 52 16.43 -4.98 7.89
CA PRO A 52 16.40 -5.30 9.32
C PRO A 52 15.06 -4.93 9.95
N SER A 53 14.79 -5.46 11.15
CA SER A 53 13.62 -5.07 11.95
C SER A 53 13.58 -3.56 12.17
N ASN A 54 12.38 -3.01 12.21
CA ASN A 54 12.11 -1.57 12.38
C ASN A 54 12.61 -0.67 11.24
N HIS A 55 12.99 -1.27 10.09
CA HIS A 55 13.38 -0.50 8.91
C HIS A 55 12.18 0.15 8.22
N GLY A 56 11.03 -0.53 8.22
CA GLY A 56 9.87 -0.15 7.42
C GLY A 56 10.07 -0.43 5.94
N ILE A 57 9.21 0.17 5.13
CA ILE A 57 9.28 0.09 3.66
C ILE A 57 9.94 1.37 3.14
N LYS A 58 11.05 1.21 2.42
CA LYS A 58 11.78 2.35 1.84
C LYS A 58 12.10 2.13 0.37
N PHE A 59 11.97 3.20 -0.39
CA PHE A 59 12.35 3.26 -1.80
C PHE A 59 13.69 3.97 -1.95
N LYS A 60 14.57 3.43 -2.79
CA LYS A 60 15.87 3.99 -3.11
C LYS A 60 15.98 4.23 -4.61
N ARG A 61 16.06 5.49 -5.04
CA ARG A 61 16.21 5.91 -6.44
C ARG A 61 17.66 5.74 -6.89
N ILE A 62 17.99 4.56 -7.45
CA ILE A 62 19.37 4.21 -7.84
C ILE A 62 19.81 4.85 -9.15
N ASP A 63 18.91 5.43 -9.92
CA ASP A 63 19.14 6.19 -11.14
C ASP A 63 19.55 7.64 -10.85
N LEU A 64 19.30 8.13 -9.64
CA LEU A 64 19.65 9.49 -9.25
C LEU A 64 21.00 9.56 -8.54
N LYS A 65 21.65 10.73 -8.65
CA LYS A 65 22.87 11.01 -7.88
C LYS A 65 22.59 10.84 -6.39
N ASP A 66 23.55 10.29 -5.67
CA ASP A 66 23.50 10.03 -4.23
C ASP A 66 22.43 9.01 -3.81
N ALA A 67 21.70 8.45 -4.78
CA ALA A 67 20.68 7.40 -4.58
C ALA A 67 19.76 7.66 -3.38
N PRO A 68 18.97 8.75 -3.40
CA PRO A 68 18.14 9.17 -2.27
C PRO A 68 17.15 8.09 -1.85
N ILE A 69 16.90 8.04 -0.54
CA ILE A 69 15.96 7.08 0.08
C ILE A 69 14.71 7.83 0.53
N ILE A 70 13.55 7.28 0.19
CA ILE A 70 12.23 7.81 0.52
C ILE A 70 11.49 6.76 1.34
N ASP A 71 11.06 7.12 2.56
CA ASP A 71 10.23 6.25 3.38
C ASP A 71 8.81 6.20 2.82
N ALA A 72 8.23 5.01 2.69
CA ALA A 72 6.82 4.83 2.33
C ALA A 72 5.92 5.20 3.53
N SER A 73 5.84 6.48 3.79
CA SER A 73 5.09 7.08 4.89
C SER A 73 4.07 8.08 4.37
N VAL A 74 2.94 8.22 5.06
CA VAL A 74 1.92 9.24 4.75
C VAL A 74 2.50 10.64 4.71
N SER A 75 3.47 10.96 5.57
CA SER A 75 4.15 12.26 5.59
C SER A 75 4.95 12.58 4.31
N ASN A 76 5.28 11.58 3.52
CA ASN A 76 6.01 11.72 2.26
C ASN A 76 5.10 11.66 1.02
N VAL A 77 3.77 11.54 1.20
CA VAL A 77 2.83 11.59 0.07
C VAL A 77 2.78 13.02 -0.45
N VAL A 78 3.12 13.19 -1.72
CA VAL A 78 3.18 14.51 -2.39
C VAL A 78 2.12 14.68 -3.47
N ASP A 79 1.60 13.58 -4.04
CA ASP A 79 0.49 13.60 -4.99
C ASP A 79 -0.35 12.32 -4.88
N VAL A 80 -1.66 12.46 -5.15
CA VAL A 80 -2.63 11.35 -5.18
C VAL A 80 -3.48 11.38 -6.47
N THR A 81 -3.03 12.09 -7.49
CA THR A 81 -3.73 12.21 -8.77
C THR A 81 -3.57 10.91 -9.56
N ARG A 82 -4.64 10.12 -9.62
CA ARG A 82 -4.72 8.84 -10.34
C ARG A 82 -3.69 7.77 -9.90
N GLY A 83 -2.96 8.02 -8.82
CA GLY A 83 -1.96 7.12 -8.25
C GLY A 83 -1.38 7.73 -6.99
N THR A 84 -0.60 6.99 -6.24
CA THR A 84 0.07 7.50 -5.04
C THR A 84 1.55 7.77 -5.35
N THR A 85 1.96 9.03 -5.18
CA THR A 85 3.35 9.46 -5.30
C THR A 85 3.89 9.83 -3.93
N ILE A 86 5.06 9.29 -3.61
CA ILE A 86 5.85 9.71 -2.45
C ILE A 86 7.09 10.47 -2.90
N GLY A 87 7.47 11.49 -2.12
CA GLY A 87 8.62 12.33 -2.42
C GLY A 87 9.37 12.78 -1.17
N SER A 88 10.68 12.88 -1.29
CA SER A 88 11.59 13.43 -0.28
C SER A 88 12.91 13.84 -0.92
N GLN A 89 13.54 14.90 -0.41
CA GLN A 89 14.87 15.35 -0.83
C GLN A 89 15.01 15.59 -2.34
N GLY A 90 13.93 16.03 -3.00
CA GLY A 90 13.91 16.28 -4.44
C GLY A 90 13.81 15.04 -5.32
N ALA A 91 13.57 13.87 -4.73
CA ALA A 91 13.28 12.63 -5.43
C ALA A 91 11.85 12.18 -5.19
N GLU A 92 11.27 11.49 -6.17
CA GLU A 92 9.90 10.97 -6.12
C GLU A 92 9.86 9.53 -6.61
N VAL A 93 8.82 8.80 -6.16
CA VAL A 93 8.44 7.48 -6.69
C VAL A 93 6.93 7.46 -6.86
N HIS A 94 6.48 7.12 -8.07
CA HIS A 94 5.08 7.16 -8.49
C HIS A 94 4.46 5.75 -8.49
N THR A 95 3.12 5.70 -8.38
CA THR A 95 2.28 4.49 -8.57
C THR A 95 2.71 3.33 -7.65
N ILE A 96 2.88 3.64 -6.36
CA ILE A 96 3.39 2.68 -5.37
C ILE A 96 2.29 1.77 -4.80
N GLU A 97 1.01 2.08 -5.00
CA GLU A 97 -0.15 1.46 -4.34
C GLU A 97 -0.25 -0.05 -4.60
N HIS A 98 0.00 -0.53 -5.82
CA HIS A 98 -0.10 -1.96 -6.15
C HIS A 98 0.97 -2.79 -5.44
N LEU A 99 2.19 -2.28 -5.39
CA LEU A 99 3.30 -2.90 -4.66
C LEU A 99 3.05 -2.87 -3.15
N LEU A 100 2.62 -1.72 -2.60
CA LEU A 100 2.30 -1.60 -1.18
C LEU A 100 1.12 -2.48 -0.77
N ALA A 101 0.11 -2.65 -1.64
CA ALA A 101 -0.99 -3.59 -1.40
C ALA A 101 -0.48 -5.03 -1.26
N ALA A 102 0.42 -5.47 -2.14
CA ALA A 102 1.04 -6.80 -2.05
C ALA A 102 1.86 -6.97 -0.77
N ILE A 103 2.66 -5.97 -0.40
CA ILE A 103 3.47 -5.96 0.82
C ILE A 103 2.58 -6.07 2.07
N HIS A 104 1.55 -5.22 2.16
CA HIS A 104 0.63 -5.21 3.29
C HIS A 104 -0.20 -6.50 3.38
N GLY A 105 -0.77 -6.95 2.24
CA GLY A 105 -1.60 -8.15 2.19
C GLY A 105 -0.84 -9.44 2.54
N LEU A 106 0.48 -9.46 2.36
CA LEU A 106 1.36 -10.54 2.79
C LEU A 106 1.96 -10.35 4.17
N ASN A 107 1.60 -9.27 4.85
CA ASN A 107 2.12 -8.94 6.18
C ASN A 107 3.66 -8.78 6.22
N ILE A 108 4.25 -8.16 5.22
CA ILE A 108 5.68 -7.84 5.18
C ILE A 108 5.89 -6.46 5.77
N ASP A 109 6.85 -6.31 6.69
CA ASP A 109 7.07 -5.08 7.44
C ASP A 109 8.32 -4.31 6.98
N ASN A 110 9.37 -5.02 6.55
CA ASN A 110 10.68 -4.41 6.36
C ASN A 110 11.29 -4.78 5.01
N LEU A 111 11.38 -3.80 4.11
CA LEU A 111 11.96 -3.94 2.78
C LEU A 111 12.74 -2.69 2.37
N LEU A 112 13.83 -2.90 1.62
CA LEU A 112 14.46 -1.88 0.80
C LEU A 112 14.16 -2.16 -0.67
N ILE A 113 13.54 -1.19 -1.36
CA ILE A 113 13.13 -1.28 -2.75
C ILE A 113 14.02 -0.33 -3.56
N GLU A 114 14.96 -0.89 -4.30
CA GLU A 114 15.75 -0.13 -5.27
C GLU A 114 14.97 0.01 -6.56
N ILE A 115 14.91 1.19 -7.11
CA ILE A 115 14.20 1.51 -8.36
C ILE A 115 15.11 2.36 -9.26
N ASP A 116 15.15 2.01 -10.55
CA ASP A 116 15.99 2.66 -11.57
C ASP A 116 15.24 3.67 -12.44
N ASN A 117 14.00 4.02 -12.07
CA ASN A 117 13.20 5.02 -12.76
C ASN A 117 12.20 5.69 -11.79
N LEU A 118 11.40 6.62 -12.29
CA LEU A 118 10.44 7.42 -11.53
C LEU A 118 9.24 6.60 -11.04
N GLU A 119 8.79 5.60 -11.81
CA GLU A 119 7.52 4.92 -11.58
C GLU A 119 7.70 3.42 -11.38
N VAL A 120 6.97 2.87 -10.40
CA VAL A 120 6.93 1.43 -10.12
C VAL A 120 6.26 0.70 -11.31
N PRO A 121 6.80 -0.45 -11.78
CA PRO A 121 6.18 -1.23 -12.85
C PRO A 121 4.72 -1.58 -12.55
N ILE A 122 3.81 -1.30 -13.47
CA ILE A 122 2.38 -1.62 -13.27
C ILE A 122 2.07 -3.13 -13.43
N LEU A 123 2.95 -3.87 -14.09
CA LEU A 123 2.78 -5.27 -14.46
C LEU A 123 1.48 -5.49 -15.26
N ASP A 124 0.56 -6.32 -14.75
CA ASP A 124 -0.75 -6.59 -15.36
C ASP A 124 -1.87 -5.67 -14.84
N GLY A 125 -1.52 -4.66 -14.05
CA GLY A 125 -2.49 -3.75 -13.43
C GLY A 125 -3.09 -4.27 -12.12
N SER A 126 -2.57 -5.38 -11.58
CA SER A 126 -2.96 -5.95 -10.29
C SER A 126 -1.78 -6.04 -9.32
N ALA A 127 -2.05 -6.42 -8.07
CA ALA A 127 -1.01 -6.74 -7.09
C ALA A 127 -0.47 -8.18 -7.23
N LYS A 128 -1.10 -9.03 -8.07
CA LYS A 128 -0.83 -10.46 -8.14
C LYS A 128 0.62 -10.79 -8.51
N GLY A 129 1.20 -10.10 -9.48
CA GLY A 129 2.58 -10.34 -9.92
C GLY A 129 3.60 -10.13 -8.80
N TYR A 130 3.37 -9.12 -7.95
CA TYR A 130 4.18 -8.86 -6.76
C TYR A 130 3.97 -9.94 -5.69
N VAL A 131 2.72 -10.32 -5.43
CA VAL A 131 2.36 -11.39 -4.49
C VAL A 131 3.04 -12.70 -4.86
N ASP A 132 2.94 -13.12 -6.11
CA ASP A 132 3.57 -14.36 -6.61
C ASP A 132 5.10 -14.32 -6.42
N SER A 133 5.71 -13.16 -6.68
CA SER A 133 7.14 -12.95 -6.51
C SER A 133 7.58 -13.03 -5.05
N PHE A 134 6.83 -12.45 -4.12
CA PHE A 134 7.09 -12.52 -2.69
C PHE A 134 6.90 -13.95 -2.13
N ILE A 135 5.85 -14.65 -2.55
CA ILE A 135 5.62 -16.06 -2.17
C ILE A 135 6.80 -16.92 -2.64
N LYS A 136 7.25 -16.77 -3.89
CA LYS A 136 8.40 -17.48 -4.44
C LYS A 136 9.71 -17.16 -3.71
N SER A 137 9.91 -15.92 -3.30
CA SER A 137 11.04 -15.48 -2.48
C SER A 137 11.06 -16.15 -1.11
N GLY A 138 9.88 -16.45 -0.57
CA GLY A 138 9.66 -16.86 0.80
C GLY A 138 9.69 -15.68 1.77
N ILE A 139 8.89 -15.76 2.81
CA ILE A 139 8.78 -14.78 3.88
C ILE A 139 9.35 -15.37 5.16
N LYS A 140 9.97 -14.58 6.00
CA LYS A 140 10.55 -15.00 7.29
C LYS A 140 10.19 -14.02 8.38
N ASP A 141 9.97 -14.54 9.58
CA ASP A 141 9.83 -13.74 10.79
C ASP A 141 11.16 -13.11 11.19
N GLN A 142 11.08 -11.98 11.85
CA GLN A 142 12.16 -11.25 12.47
C GLN A 142 12.00 -11.27 14.00
N ASP A 143 13.00 -10.78 14.74
CA ASP A 143 12.98 -10.90 16.20
C ASP A 143 12.01 -9.91 16.86
N GLU A 144 11.82 -8.73 16.27
CA GLU A 144 10.97 -7.68 16.79
C GLU A 144 9.48 -7.92 16.51
N HIS A 145 8.62 -7.40 17.38
CA HIS A 145 7.17 -7.41 17.22
C HIS A 145 6.70 -6.22 16.40
N ARG A 146 5.54 -6.39 15.73
CA ARG A 146 4.85 -5.30 15.04
C ARG A 146 4.38 -4.25 16.02
N LEU A 147 4.42 -3.00 15.58
CA LEU A 147 3.66 -1.92 16.19
C LEU A 147 2.31 -1.83 15.48
N GLU A 148 1.23 -1.97 16.23
CA GLU A 148 -0.12 -1.87 15.71
C GLU A 148 -0.78 -0.60 16.24
N LEU A 149 -1.41 0.15 15.33
CA LEU A 149 -2.29 1.25 15.71
C LEU A 149 -3.65 0.68 16.11
N VAL A 150 -3.97 0.78 17.38
CA VAL A 150 -5.28 0.37 17.91
C VAL A 150 -6.25 1.53 17.82
N ILE A 151 -7.38 1.29 17.16
CA ILE A 151 -8.49 2.24 17.08
C ILE A 151 -9.44 1.94 18.21
N ASP A 152 -9.58 2.85 19.16
CA ASP A 152 -10.42 2.73 20.37
C ASP A 152 -11.71 3.55 20.30
N GLU A 153 -11.80 4.50 19.38
CA GLU A 153 -12.98 5.31 19.10
C GLU A 153 -13.22 5.45 17.59
N THR A 154 -14.45 5.75 17.21
CA THR A 154 -14.81 5.96 15.80
C THR A 154 -14.22 7.27 15.30
N ILE A 155 -13.48 7.19 14.18
CA ILE A 155 -12.95 8.35 13.46
C ILE A 155 -13.74 8.50 12.16
N THR A 156 -14.24 9.69 11.89
CA THR A 156 -15.01 9.98 10.68
C THR A 156 -14.38 11.13 9.91
N TYR A 157 -14.27 10.96 8.61
CA TYR A 157 -13.93 11.99 7.65
C TYR A 157 -15.03 12.07 6.60
N SER A 158 -15.50 13.28 6.28
CA SER A 158 -16.48 13.52 5.25
C SER A 158 -16.08 14.72 4.38
N ASN A 159 -16.17 14.55 3.07
CA ASN A 159 -15.98 15.62 2.10
C ASN A 159 -17.20 15.69 1.16
N PRO A 160 -18.22 16.52 1.47
CA PRO A 160 -19.42 16.63 0.66
C PRO A 160 -19.17 17.10 -0.77
N LYS A 161 -18.09 17.84 -1.03
CA LYS A 161 -17.76 18.33 -2.38
C LYS A 161 -17.32 17.20 -3.32
N SER A 162 -16.56 16.25 -2.80
CA SER A 162 -16.11 15.07 -3.55
C SER A 162 -17.04 13.88 -3.37
N GLY A 163 -17.99 13.92 -2.43
CA GLY A 163 -18.86 12.80 -2.09
C GLY A 163 -18.11 11.64 -1.43
N VAL A 164 -17.04 11.94 -0.69
CA VAL A 164 -16.22 10.93 0.00
C VAL A 164 -16.51 10.94 1.48
N ASP A 165 -16.88 9.77 2.01
CA ASP A 165 -17.02 9.51 3.44
C ASP A 165 -16.12 8.34 3.84
N ILE A 166 -15.36 8.51 4.94
CA ILE A 166 -14.48 7.48 5.49
C ILE A 166 -14.82 7.34 6.97
N HIS A 167 -15.09 6.10 7.39
CA HIS A 167 -15.34 5.76 8.78
C HIS A 167 -14.35 4.69 9.23
N ILE A 168 -13.58 4.96 10.27
CA ILE A 168 -12.72 4.01 10.93
C ILE A 168 -13.36 3.68 12.27
N VAL A 169 -13.69 2.40 12.48
CA VAL A 169 -14.40 1.96 13.68
C VAL A 169 -13.58 0.92 14.45
N PRO A 170 -13.68 0.86 15.78
CA PRO A 170 -13.07 -0.20 16.57
C PRO A 170 -13.50 -1.57 16.08
N SER A 171 -12.55 -2.52 15.97
CA SER A 171 -12.82 -3.89 15.55
C SER A 171 -11.71 -4.82 16.06
N ASP A 172 -12.07 -6.07 16.32
CA ASP A 172 -11.11 -7.13 16.69
C ASP A 172 -10.26 -7.62 15.51
N LYS A 173 -10.66 -7.27 14.29
CA LYS A 173 -9.99 -7.67 13.05
C LYS A 173 -9.93 -6.51 12.09
N PHE A 174 -8.84 -6.45 11.33
CA PHE A 174 -8.76 -5.52 10.22
C PHE A 174 -9.74 -5.95 9.12
N ARG A 175 -10.66 -5.05 8.79
CA ARG A 175 -11.67 -5.22 7.74
C ARG A 175 -11.74 -3.95 6.92
N ILE A 176 -11.84 -4.11 5.61
CA ILE A 176 -12.14 -3.01 4.69
C ILE A 176 -13.52 -3.27 4.10
N THR A 177 -14.37 -2.24 4.13
CA THR A 177 -15.62 -2.19 3.38
C THR A 177 -15.53 -1.00 2.46
N PHE A 178 -15.76 -1.22 1.19
CA PHE A 178 -15.64 -0.20 0.17
C PHE A 178 -16.90 -0.16 -0.69
N MET A 179 -17.41 1.06 -0.90
CA MET A 179 -18.53 1.33 -1.79
C MET A 179 -18.14 2.43 -2.76
N MET A 180 -18.33 2.21 -4.04
CA MET A 180 -18.08 3.17 -5.10
C MET A 180 -19.35 3.37 -5.93
N ASP A 181 -19.82 4.60 -6.01
CA ASP A 181 -20.86 4.99 -6.95
C ASP A 181 -20.21 5.65 -8.18
N TYR A 182 -20.16 4.91 -9.27
CA TYR A 182 -19.55 5.38 -10.50
C TYR A 182 -20.39 6.42 -11.25
N LYS A 183 -21.67 6.62 -10.84
CA LYS A 183 -22.62 7.47 -11.58
C LYS A 183 -22.66 7.16 -13.09
N HIS A 184 -22.40 5.90 -13.43
CA HIS A 184 -22.35 5.39 -14.79
C HIS A 184 -23.38 4.27 -14.96
N GLN A 185 -24.22 4.35 -16.01
CA GLN A 185 -25.35 3.45 -16.19
C GLN A 185 -25.00 1.95 -16.19
N SER A 186 -23.86 1.58 -16.77
CA SER A 186 -23.43 0.18 -16.87
C SER A 186 -22.68 -0.31 -15.62
N LEU A 187 -22.16 0.58 -14.76
CA LEU A 187 -21.39 0.22 -13.57
C LEU A 187 -22.21 0.35 -12.30
N GLY A 188 -23.03 1.41 -12.20
CA GLY A 188 -23.83 1.69 -11.01
C GLY A 188 -22.99 1.82 -9.75
N THR A 189 -23.59 1.42 -8.65
CA THR A 189 -22.91 1.36 -7.34
C THR A 189 -22.31 -0.02 -7.13
N GLN A 190 -21.02 -0.08 -6.84
CA GLN A 190 -20.28 -1.30 -6.50
C GLN A 190 -19.97 -1.33 -5.02
N TYR A 191 -20.08 -2.50 -4.42
CA TYR A 191 -19.82 -2.72 -3.01
C TYR A 191 -18.95 -3.95 -2.83
N THR A 192 -17.95 -3.86 -1.95
CA THR A 192 -17.15 -5.01 -1.53
C THR A 192 -16.75 -4.88 -0.08
N SER A 193 -16.51 -6.01 0.55
CA SER A 193 -16.00 -6.08 1.90
C SER A 193 -15.06 -7.27 2.01
N TYR A 194 -13.88 -7.05 2.59
CA TYR A 194 -12.96 -8.14 2.83
C TYR A 194 -12.30 -8.03 4.21
N TYR A 195 -11.96 -9.17 4.77
CA TYR A 195 -11.15 -9.25 5.97
C TYR A 195 -9.69 -9.42 5.60
N SER A 196 -8.78 -8.77 6.33
CA SER A 196 -7.34 -8.93 6.10
C SER A 196 -6.86 -10.29 6.60
N ILE A 197 -7.29 -11.33 5.90
CA ILE A 197 -6.75 -12.66 5.98
C ILE A 197 -5.88 -12.83 4.75
N ARG A 198 -4.62 -13.22 4.94
CA ARG A 198 -3.65 -13.36 3.87
C ARG A 198 -4.16 -14.17 2.68
N GLU A 199 -4.84 -15.28 2.95
CA GLU A 199 -5.39 -16.15 1.92
C GLU A 199 -6.50 -15.45 1.10
N GLU A 200 -7.39 -14.72 1.77
CA GLU A 200 -8.44 -13.94 1.11
C GLU A 200 -7.84 -12.83 0.23
N PHE A 201 -6.80 -12.14 0.72
CA PHE A 201 -6.09 -11.14 -0.07
C PHE A 201 -5.49 -11.76 -1.33
N ILE A 202 -4.75 -12.86 -1.21
CA ILE A 202 -4.07 -13.53 -2.33
C ILE A 202 -5.07 -13.96 -3.41
N ASN A 203 -6.20 -14.54 -3.00
CA ASN A 203 -7.13 -15.17 -3.93
C ASN A 203 -8.16 -14.19 -4.51
N ASN A 204 -8.58 -13.19 -3.75
CA ASN A 204 -9.74 -12.37 -4.10
C ASN A 204 -9.39 -10.90 -4.38
N VAL A 205 -8.36 -10.36 -3.71
CA VAL A 205 -8.02 -8.93 -3.83
C VAL A 205 -6.82 -8.71 -4.76
N ALA A 206 -5.75 -9.47 -4.55
CA ALA A 206 -4.52 -9.29 -5.33
C ALA A 206 -4.71 -9.42 -6.85
N PRO A 207 -5.61 -10.30 -7.39
CA PRO A 207 -5.87 -10.39 -8.82
C PRO A 207 -6.71 -9.24 -9.40
N ALA A 208 -7.33 -8.41 -8.55
CA ALA A 208 -8.15 -7.31 -9.03
C ALA A 208 -7.28 -6.26 -9.75
N ARG A 209 -7.67 -5.93 -10.99
CA ARG A 209 -6.95 -5.00 -11.85
C ARG A 209 -7.52 -3.59 -11.72
N THR A 210 -6.63 -2.60 -11.76
CA THR A 210 -7.05 -1.21 -11.98
C THR A 210 -7.61 -1.05 -13.40
N PHE A 211 -8.53 -0.09 -13.60
CA PHE A 211 -9.12 0.21 -14.88
C PHE A 211 -9.45 1.69 -15.00
N CYS A 212 -9.71 2.15 -16.21
CA CYS A 212 -10.38 3.42 -16.49
C CYS A 212 -11.48 3.21 -17.52
N LEU A 213 -12.43 4.15 -17.58
CA LEU A 213 -13.49 4.11 -18.60
C LEU A 213 -12.92 4.51 -19.96
N LEU A 214 -13.37 3.85 -21.01
CA LEU A 214 -12.95 4.19 -22.39
C LEU A 214 -13.20 5.67 -22.72
N SER A 215 -14.27 6.26 -22.18
CA SER A 215 -14.58 7.68 -22.33
C SER A 215 -13.56 8.62 -21.68
N GLU A 216 -12.77 8.13 -20.71
CA GLU A 216 -11.72 8.92 -20.03
C GLU A 216 -10.36 8.80 -20.72
N VAL A 217 -10.14 7.77 -21.55
CA VAL A 217 -8.81 7.42 -22.10
C VAL A 217 -8.17 8.60 -22.82
N ASN A 218 -8.88 9.28 -23.72
CA ASN A 218 -8.34 10.40 -24.46
C ASN A 218 -7.92 11.55 -23.54
N ASN A 219 -8.78 11.91 -22.59
CA ASN A 219 -8.47 12.97 -21.63
C ASN A 219 -7.25 12.62 -20.74
N LEU A 220 -7.09 11.35 -20.36
CA LEU A 220 -5.95 10.90 -19.59
C LEU A 220 -4.65 10.94 -20.40
N LEU A 221 -4.69 10.55 -21.66
CA LEU A 221 -3.55 10.64 -22.57
C LEU A 221 -3.17 12.10 -22.86
N ASP A 222 -4.14 12.99 -23.04
CA ASP A 222 -3.91 14.43 -23.21
C ASP A 222 -3.26 15.07 -21.95
N CYS A 223 -3.50 14.49 -20.79
CA CYS A 223 -2.84 14.87 -19.53
C CYS A 223 -1.51 14.13 -19.28
N ASP A 224 -0.95 13.49 -20.28
CA ASP A 224 0.32 12.74 -20.18
C ASP A 224 0.26 11.53 -19.23
N LEU A 225 -0.94 10.99 -18.96
CA LEU A 225 -1.20 9.83 -18.10
C LEU A 225 -1.46 8.56 -18.93
N ILE A 226 -1.41 7.40 -18.27
CA ILE A 226 -1.73 6.07 -18.81
C ILE A 226 -1.00 5.65 -20.10
N LYS A 227 0.18 6.21 -20.38
CA LYS A 227 0.98 5.87 -21.58
C LYS A 227 1.38 4.38 -21.64
N GLY A 228 1.48 3.72 -20.49
CA GLY A 228 1.74 2.29 -20.35
C GLY A 228 0.47 1.43 -20.24
N GLY A 229 -0.71 2.03 -20.37
CA GLY A 229 -1.98 1.31 -20.36
C GLY A 229 -2.16 0.44 -21.60
N SER A 230 -2.94 -0.64 -21.46
CA SER A 230 -3.36 -1.51 -22.57
C SER A 230 -4.85 -1.75 -22.52
N LEU A 231 -5.48 -1.89 -23.68
CA LEU A 231 -6.86 -2.33 -23.86
C LEU A 231 -6.99 -3.84 -23.64
#